data_a3b7bf0ffacb28062c410421f3f2a6e8
#
_entry.id   a3b7bf0ffacb28062c410421f3f2a6e8
#
_cell.length_a   1.000
_cell.length_b   1.000
_cell.length_c   1.000
_cell.angle_alpha   90.00
_cell.angle_beta   90.00
_cell.angle_gamma   90.00
#
_symmetry.space_group_name_H-M   'P 1'
#
loop_
_entity.id
_entity.type
_entity.pdbx_description
1 polymer ?
#
loop_
_entity_poly.entity_id
_entity_poly.type
_entity_poly.pdbx_seq_one_letter_code
_entity_poly.pdbx_strand_id
1 'polypeptide(L)'
;MTKKQSKTMPALAIPKLSEGQLDPLFRRLNLAYTRRIYQEVADRAEKENWTYRDFLALLLAEEVAHRKQTRLQRCTRQAHFPFFKTIDEFDFTLQSTLRQSLLGSYLGPDFVTEGRSLILYGKTGRGKTHLAVAIGYRAIQNGFETLCTTAAELIEDLSNASAKGLLQQSLSTYTRPHVLVIDEIGYLSYGPDAANVLFHVVNDRHLRKRPMIFTTNKPLTEWGKVLHDEDLAAAILDRVLERGRFVPLDGPSGRTRHLNLEEASPSKAERLRISGINGSEFSEPTREELAVLVSGPKFHTIADSYWAFICASRKASTSAPHTSVAEEQNPQCPS
;
A
#
# COMPACT_ATOMS: atom_id res chain seq x y z
N MET A 1 -30.06 41.41 -42.61
CA MET A 1 -29.37 40.28 -43.27
C MET A 1 -27.86 40.57 -43.29
N THR A 2 -27.12 40.10 -42.28
CA THR A 2 -25.67 40.34 -42.13
C THR A 2 -24.91 39.16 -42.73
N LYS A 3 -24.23 39.37 -43.87
CA LYS A 3 -23.38 38.40 -44.53
C LYS A 3 -22.20 38.03 -43.62
N LYS A 4 -22.16 36.80 -43.08
CA LYS A 4 -20.97 36.23 -42.50
C LYS A 4 -19.87 36.12 -43.56
N GLN A 5 -18.86 36.96 -43.46
CA GLN A 5 -17.62 36.79 -44.22
C GLN A 5 -16.91 35.51 -43.72
N SER A 6 -16.78 34.53 -44.61
CA SER A 6 -15.92 33.35 -44.39
C SER A 6 -14.48 33.84 -44.35
N LYS A 7 -13.81 33.81 -43.18
CA LYS A 7 -12.37 33.97 -43.05
C LYS A 7 -11.71 32.80 -43.77
N THR A 8 -11.25 33.02 -45.01
CA THR A 8 -10.39 32.08 -45.73
C THR A 8 -9.08 32.00 -44.96
N MET A 9 -8.75 30.82 -44.42
CA MET A 9 -7.45 30.61 -43.78
C MET A 9 -6.35 30.78 -44.84
N PRO A 10 -5.21 31.44 -44.49
CA PRO A 10 -4.08 31.55 -45.39
C PRO A 10 -3.60 30.15 -45.79
N ALA A 11 -3.27 29.96 -47.08
CA ALA A 11 -2.74 28.69 -47.60
C ALA A 11 -1.47 28.34 -46.83
N LEU A 12 -1.52 27.25 -46.05
CA LEU A 12 -0.36 26.71 -45.35
C LEU A 12 0.63 26.20 -46.40
N ALA A 13 1.78 26.85 -46.54
CA ALA A 13 2.86 26.35 -47.36
C ALA A 13 3.32 24.98 -46.79
N ILE A 14 3.25 23.93 -47.57
CA ILE A 14 3.74 22.61 -47.17
C ILE A 14 5.27 22.65 -47.17
N PRO A 15 5.95 22.58 -46.03
CA PRO A 15 7.40 22.51 -45.99
C PRO A 15 7.83 21.18 -46.62
N LYS A 16 8.71 21.20 -47.61
CA LYS A 16 9.39 20.02 -48.14
C LYS A 16 10.43 19.58 -47.10
N LEU A 17 9.98 18.83 -46.10
CA LEU A 17 10.85 18.30 -45.05
C LEU A 17 11.48 16.98 -45.56
N SER A 18 12.82 16.88 -45.51
CA SER A 18 13.51 15.61 -45.63
C SER A 18 13.27 14.75 -44.37
N GLU A 19 13.40 13.44 -44.45
CA GLU A 19 13.17 12.51 -43.33
C GLU A 19 13.92 12.91 -42.04
N GLY A 20 15.15 13.41 -42.14
CA GLY A 20 15.95 13.87 -41.02
C GLY A 20 15.42 15.14 -40.30
N GLN A 21 14.53 15.89 -40.93
CA GLN A 21 13.98 17.13 -40.39
C GLN A 21 12.72 16.90 -39.52
N LEU A 22 12.10 15.73 -39.59
CA LEU A 22 10.97 15.37 -38.72
C LEU A 22 11.42 15.03 -37.29
N ASP A 23 12.59 14.43 -37.12
CA ASP A 23 13.10 14.01 -35.81
C ASP A 23 13.20 15.17 -34.80
N PRO A 24 13.75 16.35 -35.13
CA PRO A 24 13.75 17.51 -34.25
C PRO A 24 12.34 18.00 -33.88
N LEU A 25 11.37 17.90 -34.80
CA LEU A 25 9.99 18.31 -34.54
C LEU A 25 9.29 17.35 -33.56
N PHE A 26 9.48 16.05 -33.73
CA PHE A 26 8.97 15.07 -32.76
C PHE A 26 9.55 15.27 -31.37
N ARG A 27 10.85 15.57 -31.25
CA ARG A 27 11.50 15.89 -29.97
C ARG A 27 10.91 17.15 -29.34
N ARG A 28 10.74 18.23 -30.11
CA ARG A 28 10.16 19.48 -29.62
C ARG A 28 8.72 19.33 -29.14
N LEU A 29 7.95 18.47 -29.80
CA LEU A 29 6.56 18.14 -29.42
C LEU A 29 6.47 17.01 -28.39
N ASN A 30 7.61 16.47 -27.94
CA ASN A 30 7.66 15.33 -27.01
C ASN A 30 6.90 14.09 -27.51
N LEU A 31 6.87 13.83 -28.82
CA LEU A 31 6.23 12.67 -29.44
C LEU A 31 7.24 11.52 -29.57
N ALA A 32 7.67 11.01 -28.41
CA ALA A 32 8.78 10.04 -28.35
C ALA A 32 8.44 8.69 -28.96
N TYR A 33 7.21 8.21 -28.81
CA TYR A 33 6.77 6.94 -29.36
C TYR A 33 6.47 7.06 -30.86
N THR A 34 5.74 8.09 -31.26
CA THR A 34 5.51 8.42 -32.68
C THR A 34 6.82 8.48 -33.45
N ARG A 35 7.87 9.12 -32.90
CA ARG A 35 9.21 9.17 -33.51
C ARG A 35 9.81 7.80 -33.81
N ARG A 36 9.49 6.79 -33.00
CA ARG A 36 10.01 5.44 -33.16
C ARG A 36 9.28 4.63 -34.22
N ILE A 37 7.96 4.87 -34.37
CA ILE A 37 7.10 4.01 -35.21
C ILE A 37 6.67 4.66 -36.52
N TYR A 38 6.87 6.00 -36.71
CA TYR A 38 6.26 6.73 -37.83
C TYR A 38 6.67 6.19 -39.21
N GLN A 39 7.93 5.73 -39.39
CA GLN A 39 8.40 5.18 -40.64
C GLN A 39 7.70 3.86 -40.98
N GLU A 40 7.68 2.93 -40.04
CA GLU A 40 7.00 1.63 -40.20
C GLU A 40 5.51 1.81 -40.48
N VAL A 41 4.85 2.75 -39.79
CA VAL A 41 3.43 3.07 -40.02
C VAL A 41 3.24 3.76 -41.37
N ALA A 42 4.18 4.60 -41.85
CA ALA A 42 4.12 5.24 -43.15
C ALA A 42 4.24 4.19 -44.28
N ASP A 43 5.26 3.32 -44.22
CA ASP A 43 5.46 2.24 -45.19
C ASP A 43 4.23 1.32 -45.31
N ARG A 44 3.59 1.06 -44.15
CA ARG A 44 2.37 0.26 -44.14
C ARG A 44 1.19 1.01 -44.72
N ALA A 45 1.03 2.29 -44.40
CA ALA A 45 -0.04 3.13 -44.94
C ALA A 45 0.03 3.27 -46.43
N GLU A 46 1.26 3.36 -47.04
CA GLU A 46 1.47 3.39 -48.47
C GLU A 46 1.09 2.06 -49.13
N LYS A 47 1.51 0.92 -48.56
CA LYS A 47 1.18 -0.42 -49.08
C LYS A 47 -0.32 -0.73 -49.05
N GLU A 48 -1.00 -0.30 -47.98
CA GLU A 48 -2.42 -0.56 -47.76
C GLU A 48 -3.33 0.58 -48.27
N ASN A 49 -2.76 1.63 -48.91
CA ASN A 49 -3.46 2.80 -49.43
C ASN A 49 -4.37 3.49 -48.38
N TRP A 50 -3.83 3.74 -47.21
CA TRP A 50 -4.59 4.41 -46.16
C TRP A 50 -4.86 5.88 -46.51
N THR A 51 -5.95 6.44 -45.93
CA THR A 51 -6.14 7.88 -46.04
C THR A 51 -5.16 8.61 -45.09
N TYR A 52 -4.82 9.86 -45.43
CA TYR A 52 -3.97 10.70 -44.56
C TYR A 52 -4.56 10.86 -43.16
N ARG A 53 -5.89 10.81 -43.04
CA ARG A 53 -6.59 10.91 -41.72
C ARG A 53 -6.35 9.64 -40.92
N ASP A 54 -6.44 8.47 -41.51
CA ASP A 54 -6.24 7.19 -40.84
C ASP A 54 -4.80 7.05 -40.34
N PHE A 55 -3.83 7.43 -41.20
CA PHE A 55 -2.42 7.46 -40.84
C PHE A 55 -2.15 8.36 -39.63
N LEU A 56 -2.64 9.61 -39.66
CA LEU A 56 -2.46 10.55 -38.55
C LEU A 56 -3.18 10.07 -37.28
N ALA A 57 -4.41 9.55 -37.42
CA ALA A 57 -5.20 9.05 -36.30
C ALA A 57 -4.49 7.90 -35.59
N LEU A 58 -3.92 6.94 -36.34
CA LEU A 58 -3.17 5.82 -35.76
C LEU A 58 -1.93 6.32 -35.01
N LEU A 59 -1.11 7.18 -35.60
CA LEU A 59 0.10 7.71 -34.95
C LEU A 59 -0.22 8.42 -33.63
N LEU A 60 -1.28 9.24 -33.61
CA LEU A 60 -1.69 9.95 -32.39
C LEU A 60 -2.30 9.02 -31.35
N ALA A 61 -3.09 8.03 -31.78
CA ALA A 61 -3.68 7.03 -30.88
C ALA A 61 -2.59 6.21 -30.18
N GLU A 62 -1.59 5.75 -30.93
CA GLU A 62 -0.45 4.99 -30.40
C GLU A 62 0.39 5.82 -29.43
N GLU A 63 0.67 7.09 -29.73
CA GLU A 63 1.38 7.98 -28.80
C GLU A 63 0.59 8.16 -27.48
N VAL A 64 -0.72 8.37 -27.55
CA VAL A 64 -1.59 8.53 -26.38
C VAL A 64 -1.63 7.24 -25.56
N ALA A 65 -1.77 6.08 -26.22
CA ALA A 65 -1.78 4.77 -25.55
C ALA A 65 -0.44 4.51 -24.83
N HIS A 66 0.67 4.75 -25.51
CA HIS A 66 2.02 4.60 -24.95
C HIS A 66 2.26 5.52 -23.74
N ARG A 67 1.86 6.79 -23.83
CA ARG A 67 1.96 7.74 -22.71
C ARG A 67 1.13 7.29 -21.50
N LYS A 68 -0.09 6.82 -21.76
CA LYS A 68 -0.99 6.30 -20.71
C LYS A 68 -0.34 5.10 -20.01
N GLN A 69 0.21 4.17 -20.77
CA GLN A 69 0.88 2.98 -20.25
C GLN A 69 2.15 3.34 -19.44
N THR A 70 3.00 4.21 -19.98
CA THR A 70 4.22 4.68 -19.30
C THR A 70 3.89 5.39 -17.98
N ARG A 71 2.85 6.25 -17.99
CA ARG A 71 2.36 6.90 -16.77
C ARG A 71 1.86 5.88 -15.74
N LEU A 72 1.05 4.90 -16.18
CA LEU A 72 0.54 3.83 -15.32
C LEU A 72 1.68 3.07 -14.65
N GLN A 73 2.67 2.62 -15.41
CA GLN A 73 3.84 1.91 -14.89
C GLN A 73 4.63 2.75 -13.89
N ARG A 74 4.87 4.04 -14.21
CA ARG A 74 5.57 4.96 -13.31
C ARG A 74 4.81 5.16 -12.00
N CYS A 75 3.51 5.48 -12.06
CA CYS A 75 2.68 5.70 -10.87
C CYS A 75 2.56 4.42 -10.03
N THR A 76 2.43 3.25 -10.65
CA THR A 76 2.40 1.96 -9.93
C THR A 76 3.72 1.70 -9.19
N ARG A 77 4.86 1.99 -9.81
CA ARG A 77 6.17 1.85 -9.15
C ARG A 77 6.33 2.82 -7.98
N GLN A 78 5.88 4.07 -8.14
CA GLN A 78 5.95 5.11 -7.12
C GLN A 78 4.94 4.92 -5.98
N ALA A 79 3.95 4.04 -6.16
CA ALA A 79 2.95 3.78 -5.14
C ALA A 79 3.47 2.95 -3.95
N HIS A 80 4.61 2.28 -4.07
CA HIS A 80 5.20 1.43 -3.03
C HIS A 80 4.26 0.34 -2.48
N PHE A 81 3.46 -0.27 -3.37
CA PHE A 81 2.60 -1.38 -2.95
C PHE A 81 3.43 -2.57 -2.46
N PRO A 82 3.10 -3.19 -1.32
CA PRO A 82 3.84 -4.34 -0.78
C PRO A 82 3.75 -5.58 -1.67
N PHE A 83 2.69 -5.68 -2.47
CA PHE A 83 2.46 -6.69 -3.50
C PHE A 83 1.49 -6.12 -4.54
N PHE A 84 1.41 -6.77 -5.68
CA PHE A 84 0.46 -6.39 -6.72
C PHE A 84 -0.78 -7.30 -6.66
N LYS A 85 -1.94 -6.71 -6.42
CA LYS A 85 -3.25 -7.37 -6.38
C LYS A 85 -4.32 -6.46 -6.96
N THR A 86 -5.19 -7.03 -7.80
CA THR A 86 -6.31 -6.32 -8.41
C THR A 86 -7.62 -6.63 -7.70
N ILE A 87 -8.65 -5.85 -7.99
CA ILE A 87 -9.98 -6.08 -7.43
C ILE A 87 -10.62 -7.36 -7.99
N ASP A 88 -10.28 -7.73 -9.22
CA ASP A 88 -10.80 -8.91 -9.90
C ASP A 88 -10.24 -10.21 -9.29
N GLU A 89 -9.08 -10.14 -8.62
CA GLU A 89 -8.48 -11.25 -7.88
C GLU A 89 -9.05 -11.41 -6.47
N PHE A 90 -9.91 -10.49 -6.02
CA PHE A 90 -10.48 -10.54 -4.69
C PHE A 90 -11.68 -11.47 -4.64
N ASP A 91 -11.61 -12.51 -3.82
CA ASP A 91 -12.71 -13.45 -3.63
C ASP A 91 -13.78 -12.89 -2.68
N PHE A 92 -14.81 -12.29 -3.27
CA PHE A 92 -15.94 -11.73 -2.52
C PHE A 92 -16.81 -12.79 -1.85
N THR A 93 -16.71 -14.06 -2.26
CA THR A 93 -17.49 -15.15 -1.66
C THR A 93 -17.07 -15.44 -0.24
N LEU A 94 -15.83 -15.10 0.12
CA LEU A 94 -15.28 -15.23 1.46
C LEU A 94 -15.78 -14.16 2.45
N GLN A 95 -16.46 -13.11 1.95
CA GLN A 95 -16.89 -11.98 2.77
C GLN A 95 -18.42 -11.93 2.81
N SER A 96 -19.00 -12.27 3.96
CA SER A 96 -20.47 -12.26 4.13
C SER A 96 -21.07 -10.85 4.10
N THR A 97 -20.33 -9.87 4.60
CA THR A 97 -20.77 -8.47 4.77
C THR A 97 -20.36 -7.56 3.62
N LEU A 98 -19.28 -7.90 2.89
CA LEU A 98 -18.75 -7.07 1.83
C LEU A 98 -19.39 -7.44 0.49
N ARG A 99 -20.22 -6.55 -0.03
CA ARG A 99 -20.75 -6.67 -1.39
C ARG A 99 -19.94 -5.84 -2.36
N GLN A 100 -19.69 -6.37 -3.56
CA GLN A 100 -18.97 -5.63 -4.62
C GLN A 100 -19.63 -4.28 -4.93
N SER A 101 -20.96 -4.18 -4.81
CA SER A 101 -21.70 -2.93 -4.97
C SER A 101 -21.34 -1.84 -3.97
N LEU A 102 -20.93 -2.23 -2.73
CA LEU A 102 -20.48 -1.27 -1.73
C LEU A 102 -19.13 -0.65 -2.09
N LEU A 103 -18.28 -1.40 -2.78
CA LEU A 103 -16.98 -0.91 -3.24
C LEU A 103 -17.07 -0.14 -4.55
N GLY A 104 -18.16 -0.25 -5.31
CA GLY A 104 -18.32 0.42 -6.60
C GLY A 104 -18.03 1.92 -6.55
N SER A 105 -18.47 2.59 -5.48
CA SER A 105 -18.22 4.02 -5.26
C SER A 105 -16.74 4.37 -4.95
N TYR A 106 -15.89 3.37 -4.64
CA TYR A 106 -14.47 3.54 -4.38
C TYR A 106 -13.59 3.11 -5.56
N LEU A 107 -14.17 2.52 -6.60
CA LEU A 107 -13.47 2.07 -7.81
C LEU A 107 -13.53 3.11 -8.94
N GLY A 108 -14.46 4.05 -8.86
CA GLY A 108 -14.60 5.15 -9.81
C GLY A 108 -13.68 6.34 -9.50
N PRO A 109 -13.58 7.32 -10.42
CA PRO A 109 -12.86 8.56 -10.20
C PRO A 109 -13.45 9.41 -9.06
N ASP A 110 -14.76 9.28 -8.79
CA ASP A 110 -15.49 10.03 -7.77
C ASP A 110 -14.94 9.81 -6.36
N PHE A 111 -14.38 8.61 -6.09
CA PHE A 111 -13.68 8.32 -4.87
C PHE A 111 -12.63 9.38 -4.55
N VAL A 112 -11.85 9.76 -5.56
CA VAL A 112 -10.75 10.73 -5.38
C VAL A 112 -11.26 12.17 -5.45
N THR A 113 -12.15 12.48 -6.39
CA THR A 113 -12.63 13.86 -6.60
C THR A 113 -13.49 14.38 -5.45
N GLU A 114 -14.22 13.49 -4.78
CA GLU A 114 -15.04 13.83 -3.60
C GLU A 114 -14.27 13.67 -2.27
N GLY A 115 -13.07 13.11 -2.30
CA GLY A 115 -12.24 12.94 -1.11
C GLY A 115 -12.78 11.91 -0.12
N ARG A 116 -13.39 10.82 -0.61
CA ARG A 116 -14.01 9.79 0.22
C ARG A 116 -12.96 8.88 0.84
N SER A 117 -12.81 8.90 2.16
CA SER A 117 -11.90 8.01 2.87
C SER A 117 -12.51 6.63 3.18
N LEU A 118 -11.66 5.65 3.52
CA LEU A 118 -12.10 4.28 3.78
C LEU A 118 -11.30 3.69 4.96
N ILE A 119 -11.98 3.05 5.90
CA ILE A 119 -11.35 2.26 6.96
C ILE A 119 -11.76 0.80 6.77
N LEU A 120 -10.79 -0.06 6.46
CA LEU A 120 -10.95 -1.51 6.33
C LEU A 120 -10.57 -2.17 7.66
N TYR A 121 -11.55 -2.74 8.34
CA TYR A 121 -11.39 -3.37 9.65
C TYR A 121 -11.57 -4.88 9.57
N GLY A 122 -10.80 -5.64 10.33
CA GLY A 122 -11.00 -7.08 10.46
C GLY A 122 -9.76 -7.82 10.94
N LYS A 123 -9.94 -9.07 11.33
CA LYS A 123 -8.83 -9.94 11.77
C LYS A 123 -7.79 -10.13 10.67
N THR A 124 -6.61 -10.62 11.03
CA THR A 124 -5.53 -10.94 10.09
C THR A 124 -5.98 -11.98 9.05
N GLY A 125 -5.50 -11.83 7.81
CA GLY A 125 -5.81 -12.76 6.71
C GLY A 125 -7.13 -12.51 5.96
N ARG A 126 -7.94 -11.52 6.36
CA ARG A 126 -9.26 -11.24 5.75
C ARG A 126 -9.23 -10.37 4.50
N GLY A 127 -8.07 -10.09 3.94
CA GLY A 127 -7.93 -9.36 2.68
C GLY A 127 -7.97 -7.83 2.77
N LYS A 128 -7.79 -7.22 3.96
CA LYS A 128 -7.76 -5.76 4.14
C LYS A 128 -6.73 -5.08 3.22
N THR A 129 -5.47 -5.49 3.33
CA THR A 129 -4.36 -4.95 2.51
C THR A 129 -4.58 -5.23 1.03
N HIS A 130 -5.13 -6.40 0.66
CA HIS A 130 -5.50 -6.70 -0.74
C HIS A 130 -6.48 -5.66 -1.28
N LEU A 131 -7.57 -5.40 -0.57
CA LEU A 131 -8.56 -4.40 -0.99
C LEU A 131 -7.98 -2.99 -1.04
N ALA A 132 -7.19 -2.60 -0.03
CA ALA A 132 -6.56 -1.29 0.00
C ALA A 132 -5.64 -1.07 -1.21
N VAL A 133 -4.80 -2.06 -1.54
CA VAL A 133 -3.92 -2.06 -2.72
C VAL A 133 -4.75 -2.04 -4.01
N ALA A 134 -5.78 -2.87 -4.13
CA ALA A 134 -6.62 -2.97 -5.31
C ALA A 134 -7.37 -1.65 -5.61
N ILE A 135 -7.91 -0.99 -4.58
CA ILE A 135 -8.55 0.33 -4.71
C ILE A 135 -7.50 1.40 -5.08
N GLY A 136 -6.35 1.40 -4.43
CA GLY A 136 -5.25 2.30 -4.74
C GLY A 136 -4.74 2.14 -6.18
N TYR A 137 -4.61 0.91 -6.65
CA TYR A 137 -4.24 0.62 -8.05
C TYR A 137 -5.32 1.07 -9.03
N ARG A 138 -6.60 0.87 -8.70
CA ARG A 138 -7.71 1.37 -9.53
C ARG A 138 -7.68 2.90 -9.63
N ALA A 139 -7.34 3.61 -8.55
CA ALA A 139 -7.14 5.06 -8.61
C ALA A 139 -6.00 5.44 -9.59
N ILE A 140 -4.89 4.68 -9.63
CA ILE A 140 -3.82 4.91 -10.61
C ILE A 140 -4.33 4.69 -12.05
N GLN A 141 -5.11 3.64 -12.30
CA GLN A 141 -5.74 3.40 -13.61
C GLN A 141 -6.65 4.56 -14.03
N ASN A 142 -7.35 5.17 -13.06
CA ASN A 142 -8.18 6.36 -13.28
C ASN A 142 -7.36 7.65 -13.44
N GLY A 143 -6.04 7.59 -13.38
CA GLY A 143 -5.14 8.72 -13.63
C GLY A 143 -4.70 9.47 -12.36
N PHE A 144 -4.92 8.95 -11.16
CA PHE A 144 -4.51 9.56 -9.90
C PHE A 144 -3.19 8.95 -9.38
N GLU A 145 -2.45 9.71 -8.60
CA GLU A 145 -1.24 9.23 -7.92
C GLU A 145 -1.63 8.63 -6.57
N THR A 146 -1.09 7.46 -6.25
CA THR A 146 -1.31 6.77 -4.98
C THR A 146 0.03 6.53 -4.29
N LEU A 147 0.05 6.66 -2.97
CA LEU A 147 1.16 6.22 -2.12
C LEU A 147 0.61 5.21 -1.11
N CYS A 148 1.33 4.11 -0.91
CA CYS A 148 1.06 3.12 0.11
C CYS A 148 2.24 3.08 1.08
N THR A 149 1.93 3.08 2.37
CA THR A 149 2.91 2.98 3.46
C THR A 149 2.25 2.27 4.64
N THR A 150 3.05 1.72 5.53
CA THR A 150 2.55 1.25 6.83
C THR A 150 2.39 2.43 7.80
N ALA A 151 1.51 2.29 8.78
CA ALA A 151 1.37 3.31 9.82
C ALA A 151 2.68 3.49 10.60
N ALA A 152 3.42 2.41 10.81
CA ALA A 152 4.72 2.45 11.51
C ALA A 152 5.75 3.27 10.74
N GLU A 153 5.94 2.99 9.45
CA GLU A 153 6.88 3.74 8.59
C GLU A 153 6.53 5.23 8.52
N LEU A 154 5.25 5.55 8.34
CA LEU A 154 4.78 6.94 8.28
C LEU A 154 5.07 7.67 9.59
N ILE A 155 4.72 7.07 10.73
CA ILE A 155 4.91 7.68 12.06
C ILE A 155 6.40 7.83 12.35
N GLU A 156 7.22 6.82 12.08
CA GLU A 156 8.66 6.87 12.31
C GLU A 156 9.35 7.96 11.46
N ASP A 157 9.03 8.02 10.16
CA ASP A 157 9.60 9.04 9.25
C ASP A 157 9.24 10.46 9.70
N LEU A 158 7.96 10.70 10.03
CA LEU A 158 7.52 12.02 10.46
C LEU A 158 8.01 12.40 11.86
N SER A 159 8.10 11.45 12.80
CA SER A 159 8.66 11.72 14.13
C SER A 159 10.14 12.06 14.04
N ASN A 160 10.90 11.33 13.22
CA ASN A 160 12.31 11.63 12.94
C ASN A 160 12.48 12.99 12.26
N ALA A 161 11.60 13.34 11.33
CA ALA A 161 11.60 14.64 10.67
C ALA A 161 11.24 15.78 11.64
N SER A 162 10.28 15.54 12.54
CA SER A 162 9.88 16.49 13.59
C SER A 162 11.05 16.81 14.51
N ALA A 163 11.75 15.79 14.99
CA ALA A 163 12.94 15.96 15.84
C ALA A 163 14.07 16.75 15.17
N LYS A 164 14.16 16.71 13.83
CA LYS A 164 15.14 17.46 13.02
C LYS A 164 14.64 18.85 12.57
N GLY A 165 13.40 19.23 12.92
CA GLY A 165 12.79 20.48 12.44
C GLY A 165 12.42 20.48 10.94
N LEU A 166 12.31 19.30 10.32
CA LEU A 166 12.04 19.09 8.88
C LEU A 166 10.62 18.55 8.62
N LEU A 167 9.73 18.59 9.63
CA LEU A 167 8.38 18.00 9.55
C LEU A 167 7.61 18.48 8.31
N GLN A 168 7.59 19.77 8.01
CA GLN A 168 6.85 20.32 6.87
C GLN A 168 7.32 19.77 5.52
N GLN A 169 8.61 19.51 5.39
CA GLN A 169 9.18 18.92 4.18
C GLN A 169 8.74 17.47 4.03
N SER A 170 8.88 16.64 5.08
CA SER A 170 8.49 15.23 5.06
C SER A 170 6.98 15.03 4.94
N LEU A 171 6.15 15.92 5.54
CA LEU A 171 4.71 15.90 5.38
C LEU A 171 4.28 15.94 3.90
N SER A 172 5.02 16.64 3.06
CA SER A 172 4.71 16.75 1.63
C SER A 172 4.69 15.39 0.92
N THR A 173 5.49 14.43 1.36
CA THR A 173 5.53 13.05 0.83
C THR A 173 4.18 12.36 0.99
N TYR A 174 3.52 12.54 2.13
CA TYR A 174 2.25 11.89 2.46
C TYR A 174 1.02 12.72 2.11
N THR A 175 1.18 14.02 1.93
CA THR A 175 0.05 14.91 1.62
C THR A 175 -0.07 15.26 0.14
N ARG A 176 0.99 15.07 -0.67
CA ARG A 176 0.99 15.35 -2.11
C ARG A 176 0.26 14.30 -2.96
N PRO A 177 0.40 12.98 -2.77
CA PRO A 177 -0.32 11.99 -3.57
C PRO A 177 -1.84 12.17 -3.46
N HIS A 178 -2.58 11.88 -4.54
CA HIS A 178 -4.03 11.99 -4.54
C HIS A 178 -4.67 11.03 -3.55
N VAL A 179 -4.21 9.78 -3.50
CA VAL A 179 -4.66 8.74 -2.56
C VAL A 179 -3.51 8.34 -1.66
N LEU A 180 -3.77 8.20 -0.36
CA LEU A 180 -2.82 7.64 0.60
C LEU A 180 -3.41 6.37 1.23
N VAL A 181 -2.68 5.27 1.10
CA VAL A 181 -2.99 4.02 1.80
C VAL A 181 -2.08 3.93 3.02
N ILE A 182 -2.69 3.81 4.20
CA ILE A 182 -2.00 3.64 5.49
C ILE A 182 -2.37 2.25 6.02
N ASP A 183 -1.46 1.31 5.83
CA ASP A 183 -1.68 -0.09 6.19
C ASP A 183 -1.29 -0.36 7.65
N GLU A 184 -1.94 -1.34 8.27
CA GLU A 184 -1.56 -1.91 9.57
C GLU A 184 -1.61 -0.95 10.78
N ILE A 185 -2.60 -0.06 10.87
CA ILE A 185 -2.79 0.72 12.10
C ILE A 185 -3.14 -0.19 13.26
N GLY A 186 -2.37 -0.06 14.36
CA GLY A 186 -2.58 -0.79 15.61
C GLY A 186 -1.92 -2.15 15.70
N TYR A 187 -1.05 -2.52 14.76
CA TYR A 187 -0.27 -3.76 14.85
C TYR A 187 0.96 -3.62 15.77
N LEU A 188 1.55 -2.43 15.83
CA LEU A 188 2.73 -2.13 16.63
C LEU A 188 2.40 -1.05 17.67
N SER A 189 3.18 -0.97 18.73
CA SER A 189 3.18 0.17 19.65
C SER A 189 3.99 1.30 19.02
N TYR A 190 3.42 2.48 18.98
CA TYR A 190 4.04 3.67 18.43
C TYR A 190 4.70 4.51 19.55
N GLY A 191 5.55 5.45 19.16
CA GLY A 191 6.09 6.45 20.09
C GLY A 191 5.03 7.47 20.56
N PRO A 192 5.35 8.29 21.57
CA PRO A 192 4.39 9.24 22.17
C PRO A 192 3.89 10.30 21.18
N ASP A 193 4.67 10.64 20.15
CA ASP A 193 4.29 11.66 19.14
C ASP A 193 3.42 11.10 18.01
N ALA A 194 3.06 9.83 18.06
CA ALA A 194 2.37 9.14 16.97
C ALA A 194 1.04 9.81 16.60
N ALA A 195 0.24 10.17 17.59
CA ALA A 195 -1.04 10.85 17.38
C ALA A 195 -0.84 12.20 16.69
N ASN A 196 0.14 12.99 17.15
CA ASN A 196 0.42 14.33 16.61
C ASN A 196 0.81 14.26 15.13
N VAL A 197 1.80 13.44 14.76
CA VAL A 197 2.28 13.37 13.38
C VAL A 197 1.23 12.80 12.44
N LEU A 198 0.46 11.79 12.88
CA LEU A 198 -0.65 11.24 12.11
C LEU A 198 -1.77 12.26 11.93
N PHE A 199 -2.10 13.02 12.99
CA PHE A 199 -3.09 14.09 12.91
C PHE A 199 -2.70 15.16 11.88
N HIS A 200 -1.44 15.58 11.82
CA HIS A 200 -0.98 16.54 10.81
C HIS A 200 -1.25 16.04 9.39
N VAL A 201 -0.95 14.77 9.08
CA VAL A 201 -1.24 14.17 7.78
C VAL A 201 -2.73 14.15 7.49
N VAL A 202 -3.53 13.64 8.44
CA VAL A 202 -4.97 13.50 8.28
C VAL A 202 -5.64 14.86 8.08
N ASN A 203 -5.27 15.84 8.90
CA ASN A 203 -5.83 17.19 8.84
C ASN A 203 -5.52 17.89 7.51
N ASP A 204 -4.26 17.86 7.04
CA ASP A 204 -3.88 18.47 5.76
C ASP A 204 -4.62 17.80 4.58
N ARG A 205 -4.71 16.47 4.59
CA ARG A 205 -5.43 15.72 3.55
C ARG A 205 -6.93 15.96 3.58
N HIS A 206 -7.52 16.05 4.78
CA HIS A 206 -8.94 16.36 4.97
C HIS A 206 -9.29 17.74 4.39
N LEU A 207 -8.49 18.78 4.71
CA LEU A 207 -8.68 20.14 4.19
C LEU A 207 -8.57 20.20 2.66
N ARG A 208 -7.69 19.40 2.07
CA ARG A 208 -7.51 19.32 0.60
C ARG A 208 -8.45 18.32 -0.09
N LYS A 209 -9.37 17.70 0.62
CA LYS A 209 -10.26 16.65 0.12
C LYS A 209 -9.51 15.51 -0.56
N ARG A 210 -8.38 15.06 0.02
CA ARG A 210 -7.58 13.95 -0.48
C ARG A 210 -7.90 12.68 0.30
N PRO A 211 -8.45 11.64 -0.35
CA PRO A 211 -8.88 10.43 0.35
C PRO A 211 -7.73 9.66 0.96
N MET A 212 -8.07 8.95 2.03
CA MET A 212 -7.19 8.04 2.74
C MET A 212 -7.84 6.67 2.86
N ILE A 213 -7.05 5.61 2.74
CA ILE A 213 -7.48 4.24 2.96
C ILE A 213 -6.68 3.71 4.14
N PHE A 214 -7.36 3.34 5.22
CA PHE A 214 -6.74 2.76 6.40
C PHE A 214 -7.06 1.27 6.47
N THR A 215 -6.10 0.47 6.92
CA THR A 215 -6.38 -0.90 7.34
C THR A 215 -6.03 -1.08 8.82
N THR A 216 -6.87 -1.81 9.54
CA THR A 216 -6.66 -2.07 10.96
C THR A 216 -7.28 -3.40 11.39
N ASN A 217 -6.69 -4.03 12.39
CA ASN A 217 -7.26 -5.17 13.11
C ASN A 217 -7.85 -4.76 14.46
N LYS A 218 -7.68 -3.49 14.86
CA LYS A 218 -8.17 -2.94 16.11
C LYS A 218 -9.50 -2.24 15.92
N PRO A 219 -10.46 -2.39 16.84
CA PRO A 219 -11.66 -1.59 16.83
C PRO A 219 -11.31 -0.09 16.98
N LEU A 220 -12.14 0.78 16.40
CA LEU A 220 -11.89 2.23 16.41
C LEU A 220 -11.80 2.80 17.84
N THR A 221 -12.51 2.19 18.80
CA THR A 221 -12.46 2.55 20.22
C THR A 221 -11.10 2.31 20.88
N GLU A 222 -10.24 1.47 20.28
CA GLU A 222 -8.89 1.21 20.80
C GLU A 222 -7.83 2.13 20.21
N TRP A 223 -8.17 2.98 19.20
CA TRP A 223 -7.20 3.84 18.54
C TRP A 223 -6.55 4.84 19.48
N GLY A 224 -7.28 5.34 20.49
CA GLY A 224 -6.72 6.21 21.53
C GLY A 224 -5.57 5.54 22.31
N LYS A 225 -5.77 4.26 22.69
CA LYS A 225 -4.72 3.48 23.36
C LYS A 225 -3.53 3.19 22.44
N VAL A 226 -3.79 2.89 21.17
CA VAL A 226 -2.76 2.59 20.16
C VAL A 226 -1.89 3.81 19.86
N LEU A 227 -2.51 4.99 19.80
CA LEU A 227 -1.85 6.26 19.47
C LEU A 227 -1.39 7.04 20.71
N HIS A 228 -1.66 6.52 21.91
CA HIS A 228 -1.35 7.16 23.22
C HIS A 228 -2.01 8.53 23.45
N ASP A 229 -3.09 8.83 22.72
CA ASP A 229 -3.86 10.07 22.84
C ASP A 229 -5.31 9.83 22.39
N GLU A 230 -6.26 9.86 23.31
CA GLU A 230 -7.66 9.60 23.03
C GLU A 230 -8.32 10.75 22.27
N ASP A 231 -7.96 11.99 22.58
CA ASP A 231 -8.56 13.18 21.99
C ASP A 231 -8.11 13.35 20.53
N LEU A 232 -6.82 13.20 20.27
CA LEU A 232 -6.29 13.24 18.91
C LEU A 232 -6.78 12.04 18.07
N ALA A 233 -6.88 10.85 18.63
CA ALA A 233 -7.45 9.69 17.95
C ALA A 233 -8.91 9.93 17.55
N ALA A 234 -9.72 10.49 18.46
CA ALA A 234 -11.10 10.87 18.15
C ALA A 234 -11.16 11.93 17.04
N ALA A 235 -10.30 12.95 17.09
CA ALA A 235 -10.23 13.98 16.07
C ALA A 235 -9.77 13.46 14.70
N ILE A 236 -8.89 12.46 14.67
CA ILE A 236 -8.49 11.76 13.44
C ILE A 236 -9.68 11.01 12.85
N LEU A 237 -10.37 10.21 13.66
CA LEU A 237 -11.52 9.42 13.25
C LEU A 237 -12.68 10.29 12.72
N ASP A 238 -12.95 11.40 13.41
CA ASP A 238 -13.97 12.37 12.97
C ASP A 238 -13.70 12.86 11.55
N ARG A 239 -12.48 13.33 11.27
CA ARG A 239 -12.09 13.82 9.94
C ARG A 239 -12.12 12.75 8.86
N VAL A 240 -11.68 11.53 9.20
CA VAL A 240 -11.66 10.42 8.25
C VAL A 240 -13.08 9.97 7.90
N LEU A 241 -13.97 9.91 8.90
CA LEU A 241 -15.33 9.40 8.74
C LEU A 241 -16.34 10.45 8.26
N GLU A 242 -16.05 11.74 8.35
CA GLU A 242 -16.92 12.81 7.81
C GLU A 242 -17.30 12.55 6.35
N ARG A 243 -16.32 12.14 5.54
CA ARG A 243 -16.52 11.77 4.12
C ARG A 243 -16.14 10.33 3.84
N GLY A 244 -15.92 9.56 4.90
CA GLY A 244 -15.42 8.20 4.82
C GLY A 244 -16.45 7.16 5.17
N ARG A 245 -16.03 5.91 5.00
CA ARG A 245 -16.83 4.75 5.38
C ARG A 245 -15.98 3.76 6.16
N PHE A 246 -16.58 3.18 7.18
CA PHE A 246 -16.04 2.03 7.90
C PHE A 246 -16.59 0.75 7.28
N VAL A 247 -15.69 -0.16 6.91
CA VAL A 247 -16.04 -1.43 6.26
C VAL A 247 -15.43 -2.59 7.05
N PRO A 248 -16.25 -3.35 7.79
CA PRO A 248 -15.81 -4.57 8.44
C PRO A 248 -15.66 -5.70 7.44
N LEU A 249 -14.64 -6.53 7.63
CA LEU A 249 -14.33 -7.74 6.88
C LEU A 249 -14.42 -8.94 7.82
N ASP A 250 -15.47 -9.75 7.68
CA ASP A 250 -15.85 -10.80 8.65
C ASP A 250 -15.55 -12.23 8.18
N GLY A 251 -15.14 -12.41 6.94
CA GLY A 251 -14.91 -13.72 6.34
C GLY A 251 -13.77 -14.53 6.98
N PRO A 252 -13.59 -15.79 6.57
CA PRO A 252 -12.48 -16.64 6.97
C PRO A 252 -11.14 -16.08 6.51
N SER A 253 -10.04 -16.59 7.10
CA SER A 253 -8.69 -16.19 6.67
C SER A 253 -8.36 -16.79 5.31
N GLY A 254 -8.14 -15.94 4.30
CA GLY A 254 -7.68 -16.38 2.98
C GLY A 254 -6.25 -16.96 2.99
N ARG A 255 -5.43 -16.64 4.01
CA ARG A 255 -4.04 -17.13 4.13
C ARG A 255 -3.96 -18.56 4.62
N THR A 256 -4.89 -18.97 5.48
CA THR A 256 -4.88 -20.30 6.13
C THR A 256 -5.94 -21.25 5.57
N ARG A 257 -6.68 -20.84 4.53
CA ARG A 257 -7.75 -21.63 3.92
C ARG A 257 -7.30 -23.04 3.47
N HIS A 258 -6.08 -23.13 2.94
CA HIS A 258 -5.50 -24.40 2.48
C HIS A 258 -5.11 -25.35 3.63
N LEU A 259 -5.10 -24.85 4.87
CA LEU A 259 -4.71 -25.65 6.05
C LEU A 259 -5.91 -26.29 6.76
N ASN A 260 -7.17 -26.03 6.31
CA ASN A 260 -8.42 -26.53 6.92
C ASN A 260 -8.41 -26.48 8.47
N LEU A 261 -7.81 -25.41 9.05
CA LEU A 261 -7.65 -25.27 10.50
C LEU A 261 -8.99 -25.15 11.25
N GLU A 262 -10.10 -24.94 10.54
CA GLU A 262 -11.45 -24.90 11.13
C GLU A 262 -11.94 -26.29 11.52
N GLU A 263 -11.46 -27.37 10.88
CA GLU A 263 -11.75 -28.75 11.27
C GLU A 263 -10.94 -29.24 12.50
N ALA A 264 -9.85 -28.51 12.83
CA ALA A 264 -8.99 -28.78 13.99
C ALA A 264 -9.45 -28.08 15.28
N SER A 265 -10.59 -27.40 15.28
CA SER A 265 -11.17 -26.86 16.52
C SER A 265 -11.72 -28.03 17.33
N PRO A 266 -11.27 -28.26 18.58
CA PRO A 266 -11.80 -29.35 19.40
C PRO A 266 -13.30 -29.20 19.56
N SER A 267 -14.04 -30.28 19.39
CA SER A 267 -15.48 -30.30 19.51
C SER A 267 -15.89 -29.76 20.88
N LYS A 268 -17.13 -29.25 21.00
CA LYS A 268 -17.64 -28.71 22.29
C LYS A 268 -17.54 -29.76 23.42
N ALA A 269 -17.52 -31.06 23.07
CA ALA A 269 -17.32 -32.18 23.97
C ALA A 269 -15.87 -32.36 24.45
N GLU A 270 -14.87 -32.00 23.64
CA GLU A 270 -13.45 -32.01 24.03
C GLU A 270 -13.09 -30.81 24.90
N ARG A 271 -13.70 -29.66 24.67
CA ARG A 271 -13.51 -28.45 25.55
C ARG A 271 -14.04 -28.68 26.97
N LEU A 272 -15.09 -29.47 27.12
CA LEU A 272 -15.63 -29.85 28.43
C LEU A 272 -14.76 -30.87 29.17
N ARG A 273 -13.97 -31.68 28.46
CA ARG A 273 -13.01 -32.63 29.08
C ARG A 273 -11.73 -31.90 29.57
N ILE A 274 -11.30 -30.85 28.87
CA ILE A 274 -10.10 -30.08 29.25
C ILE A 274 -10.38 -29.10 30.42
N SER A 275 -11.63 -28.65 30.61
CA SER A 275 -12.02 -27.79 31.72
C SER A 275 -12.17 -28.49 33.08
N GLY A 276 -12.04 -29.81 33.13
CA GLY A 276 -12.19 -30.64 34.35
C GLY A 276 -10.87 -31.00 35.04
N ILE A 277 -9.72 -30.53 34.56
CA ILE A 277 -8.43 -30.79 35.20
C ILE A 277 -8.09 -29.67 36.17
N ASN A 278 -8.30 -29.90 37.45
CA ASN A 278 -7.82 -29.04 38.54
C ASN A 278 -6.30 -28.94 38.50
N GLY A 279 -5.80 -27.71 38.54
CA GLY A 279 -4.39 -27.41 38.48
C GLY A 279 -3.64 -27.89 39.71
N SER A 280 -2.94 -28.99 39.58
CA SER A 280 -1.76 -29.35 40.38
C SER A 280 -1.12 -30.60 39.76
N GLU A 281 -0.29 -30.40 38.77
CA GLU A 281 0.76 -31.30 38.27
C GLU A 281 1.06 -30.94 36.80
N PHE A 282 1.73 -29.82 36.56
CA PHE A 282 2.45 -29.62 35.31
C PHE A 282 3.90 -30.00 35.54
N SER A 283 4.26 -31.24 35.23
CA SER A 283 5.64 -31.60 34.92
C SER A 283 5.92 -31.27 33.46
N GLU A 284 7.00 -30.54 33.16
CA GLU A 284 7.41 -30.26 31.79
C GLU A 284 7.62 -31.58 31.03
N PRO A 285 7.08 -31.70 29.80
CA PRO A 285 7.23 -32.91 29.03
C PRO A 285 8.69 -33.20 28.73
N THR A 286 9.11 -34.43 28.94
CA THR A 286 10.48 -34.89 28.70
C THR A 286 10.81 -34.86 27.21
N ARG A 287 12.11 -34.77 26.93
CA ARG A 287 12.66 -34.68 25.55
C ARG A 287 12.20 -35.83 24.63
N GLU A 288 11.83 -36.98 25.21
CA GLU A 288 11.37 -38.19 24.50
C GLU A 288 9.88 -38.08 24.13
N GLU A 289 9.05 -37.44 24.93
CA GLU A 289 7.62 -37.22 24.63
C GLU A 289 7.42 -36.19 23.49
N LEU A 290 8.30 -35.21 23.38
CA LEU A 290 8.32 -34.25 22.25
C LEU A 290 8.79 -34.91 20.93
N ALA A 291 9.62 -35.94 20.98
CA ALA A 291 10.12 -36.62 19.78
C ALA A 291 9.02 -37.48 19.10
N VAL A 292 8.04 -37.99 19.84
CA VAL A 292 6.92 -38.78 19.31
C VAL A 292 5.89 -37.90 18.58
N LEU A 293 5.73 -36.65 18.97
CA LEU A 293 4.81 -35.70 18.32
C LEU A 293 5.33 -35.14 16.97
N VAL A 294 6.60 -35.32 16.63
CA VAL A 294 7.25 -34.77 15.44
C VAL A 294 7.47 -35.81 14.32
N SER A 295 7.13 -37.07 14.53
CA SER A 295 7.40 -38.17 13.57
C SER A 295 6.33 -38.42 12.50
N GLY A 296 5.65 -37.37 12.02
CA GLY A 296 4.77 -37.43 10.85
C GLY A 296 5.48 -36.96 9.57
N PRO A 297 5.28 -37.62 8.41
CA PRO A 297 6.12 -37.45 7.20
C PRO A 297 5.94 -36.14 6.40
N LYS A 298 5.43 -35.05 6.97
CA LYS A 298 5.17 -33.76 6.28
C LYS A 298 5.69 -32.51 6.97
N PHE A 299 6.54 -32.61 8.00
CA PHE A 299 6.96 -31.43 8.78
C PHE A 299 8.46 -31.05 8.70
N HIS A 300 9.22 -31.66 7.81
CA HIS A 300 10.68 -31.41 7.72
C HIS A 300 11.11 -30.05 7.17
N THR A 301 10.23 -29.27 6.53
CA THR A 301 10.68 -28.03 5.84
C THR A 301 10.44 -26.74 6.63
N ILE A 302 9.59 -26.77 7.66
CA ILE A 302 9.25 -25.55 8.43
C ILE A 302 9.96 -25.53 9.79
N ALA A 303 10.19 -26.71 10.40
CA ALA A 303 10.89 -26.83 11.67
C ALA A 303 12.38 -26.43 11.57
N ASP A 304 13.06 -26.77 10.47
CA ASP A 304 14.48 -26.45 10.26
C ASP A 304 14.72 -24.95 10.10
N SER A 305 13.78 -24.20 9.49
CA SER A 305 13.88 -22.74 9.34
C SER A 305 13.66 -22.01 10.68
N TYR A 306 12.77 -22.54 11.53
CA TYR A 306 12.49 -21.91 12.84
C TYR A 306 13.57 -22.19 13.86
N TRP A 307 14.19 -23.40 13.84
CA TRP A 307 15.34 -23.75 14.68
C TRP A 307 16.61 -23.00 14.28
N ALA A 308 16.85 -22.80 13.00
CA ALA A 308 17.99 -22.00 12.52
C ALA A 308 17.89 -20.55 13.01
N PHE A 309 16.68 -19.97 13.04
CA PHE A 309 16.44 -18.61 13.54
C PHE A 309 16.67 -18.49 15.06
N ILE A 310 16.21 -19.47 15.86
CA ILE A 310 16.40 -19.47 17.32
C ILE A 310 17.87 -19.70 17.68
N CYS A 311 18.58 -20.58 16.97
CA CYS A 311 20.02 -20.82 17.19
C CYS A 311 20.88 -19.62 16.79
N ALA A 312 20.52 -18.88 15.74
CA ALA A 312 21.18 -17.65 15.34
C ALA A 312 21.00 -16.52 16.37
N SER A 313 19.80 -16.38 16.93
CA SER A 313 19.49 -15.38 17.97
C SER A 313 20.20 -15.66 19.29
N ARG A 314 20.43 -16.94 19.65
CA ARG A 314 21.19 -17.31 20.87
C ARG A 314 22.71 -17.15 20.74
N LYS A 315 23.28 -17.29 19.55
CA LYS A 315 24.71 -17.03 19.32
C LYS A 315 25.08 -15.54 19.34
N ALA A 316 24.12 -14.66 19.07
CA ALA A 316 24.32 -13.21 19.13
C ALA A 316 24.31 -12.65 20.56
N SER A 317 23.78 -13.39 21.56
CA SER A 317 23.71 -12.96 22.97
C SER A 317 24.84 -13.49 23.85
N THR A 318 25.77 -14.30 23.33
CA THR A 318 26.87 -14.91 24.11
C THR A 318 28.27 -14.42 23.72
N SER A 319 28.41 -13.39 22.91
CA SER A 319 29.72 -12.79 22.59
C SER A 319 29.81 -11.34 23.09
N ALA A 320 29.78 -11.16 24.41
CA ALA A 320 30.32 -9.97 25.05
C ALA A 320 31.62 -10.37 25.81
N PRO A 321 32.77 -9.76 25.53
CA PRO A 321 33.97 -10.07 26.24
C PRO A 321 33.99 -9.42 27.64
N HIS A 322 34.20 -10.24 28.65
CA HIS A 322 34.62 -9.80 29.98
C HIS A 322 35.95 -9.09 29.89
N THR A 323 36.03 -7.82 30.16
CA THR A 323 37.26 -7.11 30.51
C THR A 323 37.27 -6.90 32.01
N SER A 324 38.32 -7.45 32.61
CA SER A 324 38.68 -7.40 34.00
C SER A 324 38.95 -5.97 34.47
N VAL A 325 38.45 -5.69 35.66
CA VAL A 325 38.76 -4.53 36.49
C VAL A 325 40.17 -4.71 37.07
N ALA A 326 41.06 -3.73 36.91
CA ALA A 326 42.24 -3.52 37.73
C ALA A 326 42.09 -2.14 38.41
N GLU A 327 42.16 -2.17 39.74
CA GLU A 327 42.30 -1.03 40.63
C GLU A 327 43.61 -0.29 40.34
N GLU A 328 43.55 1.06 40.32
CA GLU A 328 44.63 1.90 40.90
C GLU A 328 44.15 3.33 41.14
N GLN A 329 44.04 3.65 42.41
CA GLN A 329 44.49 4.82 43.19
C GLN A 329 44.36 6.24 42.58
N ASN A 330 43.57 7.03 43.29
CA ASN A 330 43.58 8.52 43.37
C ASN A 330 44.93 9.06 43.89
N PRO A 331 45.42 10.26 43.49
CA PRO A 331 45.15 11.43 44.38
C PRO A 331 45.01 12.81 43.70
N GLN A 332 44.19 13.62 44.38
CA GLN A 332 44.34 15.06 44.72
C GLN A 332 44.38 16.14 43.64
N CYS A 333 43.41 17.06 43.74
CA CYS A 333 43.50 18.49 43.42
C CYS A 333 44.70 19.20 44.10
N PRO A 334 45.24 20.37 43.67
CA PRO A 334 44.48 21.63 43.79
C PRO A 334 44.78 22.71 42.71
N SER A 335 43.97 23.74 42.73
CA SER A 335 43.97 25.16 42.39
C SER A 335 43.30 25.54 41.12
#